data_0ac4fcebe3876bf1a4f5416cfdc16d3c
#
_entry.id   0ac4fcebe3876bf1a4f5416cfdc16d3c
#
_cell.length_a   1.000
_cell.length_b   1.000
_cell.length_c   1.000
_cell.angle_alpha   90.00
_cell.angle_beta   90.00
_cell.angle_gamma   90.00
#
_symmetry.space_group_name_H-M   'P 1'
#
loop_
_entity.id
_entity.type
_entity.pdbx_description
1 polymer ?
#
loop_
_entity_poly.entity_id
_entity_poly.type
_entity_poly.pdbx_seq_one_letter_code
_entity_poly.pdbx_strand_id
1 'polypeptide(L)'
;MAYNPKILQKPKEGEEITIKDNKLHVPNHPIIPFIEGDGIGSDITPAMIRVVDSAVQKAYKGEKKIAWYEVFVGEKCYQKFKDHKELSPEEQWLLPDTIEAINHYKVSIKGPLTTPIGEGFRSLNVALRQKMDLYVCLRPVRWYGSPSPVKEPQKVDMVIFRENSEDIYAGIEWQEGSTEAKKLIHFLQNELKVKKIRFPESSGIGVKPISKEGTERLVRKAIEYAIDNDKPSVTFVHKGNIMKYTEGAFMKWGYALAQKEFNAQVIDKGPWCSLKNPKTGKEIIIKDMIADAFLQQILLRPSDYSVIATMNLNGDYISDAL
;
A
#
# COMPACT_ATOMS: atom_id res chain seq x y z
N MET A 1 15.71 -18.41 -7.77
CA MET A 1 15.59 -19.20 -9.02
C MET A 1 15.75 -18.24 -10.20
N ALA A 2 16.30 -18.71 -11.31
CA ALA A 2 16.42 -17.87 -12.52
C ALA A 2 15.01 -17.59 -13.08
N TYR A 3 14.74 -16.34 -13.43
CA TYR A 3 13.50 -15.94 -14.10
C TYR A 3 13.41 -16.63 -15.47
N ASN A 4 12.34 -17.39 -15.68
CA ASN A 4 12.13 -18.14 -16.93
C ASN A 4 10.66 -18.03 -17.37
N PRO A 5 10.28 -16.92 -18.00
CA PRO A 5 8.90 -16.67 -18.40
C PRO A 5 8.45 -17.69 -19.46
N LYS A 6 7.16 -18.06 -19.41
CA LYS A 6 6.55 -19.00 -20.36
C LYS A 6 5.99 -18.28 -21.59
N ILE A 7 5.50 -17.07 -21.41
CA ILE A 7 4.79 -16.28 -22.43
C ILE A 7 5.57 -15.01 -22.78
N LEU A 8 6.12 -14.31 -21.77
CA LEU A 8 6.86 -13.08 -21.97
C LEU A 8 8.26 -13.35 -22.49
N GLN A 9 8.76 -12.47 -23.36
CA GLN A 9 10.14 -12.52 -23.82
C GLN A 9 11.02 -11.68 -22.89
N LYS A 10 12.13 -12.25 -22.41
CA LYS A 10 13.11 -11.52 -21.61
C LYS A 10 13.68 -10.33 -22.38
N PRO A 11 14.02 -9.22 -21.70
CA PRO A 11 14.77 -8.13 -22.32
C PRO A 11 16.05 -8.62 -22.95
N LYS A 12 16.38 -8.08 -24.13
CA LYS A 12 17.63 -8.43 -24.85
C LYS A 12 18.84 -7.72 -24.26
N GLU A 13 18.61 -6.62 -23.55
CA GLU A 13 19.63 -5.73 -22.96
C GLU A 13 19.30 -5.46 -21.50
N GLY A 14 20.30 -5.01 -20.76
CA GLY A 14 20.18 -4.62 -19.36
C GLY A 14 20.62 -5.68 -18.38
N GLU A 15 20.69 -5.29 -17.13
CA GLU A 15 21.18 -6.08 -16.02
C GLU A 15 20.15 -6.09 -14.87
N GLU A 16 20.21 -7.13 -14.05
CA GLU A 16 19.27 -7.31 -12.93
C GLU A 16 19.68 -6.44 -11.73
N ILE A 17 18.69 -5.79 -11.10
CA ILE A 17 18.86 -5.18 -9.78
C ILE A 17 18.94 -6.32 -8.76
N THR A 18 19.97 -6.29 -7.90
CA THR A 18 20.17 -7.31 -6.86
C THR A 18 20.07 -6.72 -5.46
N ILE A 19 19.83 -7.58 -4.47
CA ILE A 19 19.85 -7.19 -3.05
C ILE A 19 21.03 -7.91 -2.40
N LYS A 20 21.93 -7.15 -1.79
CA LYS A 20 23.01 -7.65 -0.94
C LYS A 20 23.02 -6.85 0.35
N ASP A 21 23.16 -7.51 1.48
CA ASP A 21 23.18 -6.87 2.82
C ASP A 21 22.00 -5.91 3.06
N ASN A 22 20.79 -6.32 2.63
CA ASN A 22 19.56 -5.52 2.67
C ASN A 22 19.62 -4.19 1.89
N LYS A 23 20.55 -4.05 0.94
CA LYS A 23 20.67 -2.87 0.07
C LYS A 23 20.48 -3.25 -1.38
N LEU A 24 19.81 -2.39 -2.12
CA LEU A 24 19.70 -2.51 -3.56
C LEU A 24 21.03 -2.17 -4.23
N HIS A 25 21.49 -3.06 -5.09
CA HIS A 25 22.62 -2.81 -6.00
C HIS A 25 22.04 -2.61 -7.40
N VAL A 26 22.06 -1.36 -7.85
CA VAL A 26 21.49 -0.94 -9.13
C VAL A 26 22.62 -0.81 -10.15
N PRO A 27 22.62 -1.61 -11.21
CA PRO A 27 23.63 -1.53 -12.28
C PRO A 27 23.48 -0.24 -13.11
N ASN A 28 24.42 0.02 -14.01
CA ASN A 28 24.35 1.20 -14.88
C ASN A 28 23.24 1.09 -15.94
N HIS A 29 22.80 -0.11 -16.23
CA HIS A 29 21.75 -0.41 -17.22
C HIS A 29 20.69 -1.36 -16.62
N PRO A 30 19.93 -0.94 -15.59
CA PRO A 30 18.97 -1.80 -14.92
C PRO A 30 17.79 -2.15 -15.82
N ILE A 31 17.31 -3.39 -15.73
CA ILE A 31 16.02 -3.80 -16.28
C ILE A 31 14.94 -3.38 -15.31
N ILE A 32 13.96 -2.58 -15.79
CA ILE A 32 12.79 -2.14 -15.00
C ILE A 32 11.52 -2.58 -15.71
N PRO A 33 10.80 -3.59 -15.18
CA PRO A 33 9.47 -3.93 -15.67
C PRO A 33 8.51 -2.75 -15.55
N PHE A 34 7.65 -2.57 -16.56
CA PHE A 34 6.56 -1.60 -16.45
C PHE A 34 5.25 -2.17 -16.98
N ILE A 35 4.17 -1.75 -16.36
CA ILE A 35 2.80 -1.98 -16.79
C ILE A 35 2.29 -0.68 -17.36
N GLU A 36 1.93 -0.65 -18.65
CA GLU A 36 1.40 0.55 -19.30
C GLU A 36 0.12 1.05 -18.61
N GLY A 37 -0.77 0.10 -18.26
CA GLY A 37 -2.03 0.39 -17.60
C GLY A 37 -3.19 0.59 -18.58
N ASP A 38 -4.38 0.79 -18.00
CA ASP A 38 -5.64 0.95 -18.70
C ASP A 38 -6.00 2.44 -18.87
N GLY A 39 -6.98 2.73 -19.72
CA GLY A 39 -7.49 4.08 -19.93
C GLY A 39 -6.39 5.07 -20.32
N ILE A 40 -6.15 6.07 -19.48
CA ILE A 40 -5.10 7.08 -19.71
C ILE A 40 -3.66 6.52 -19.65
N GLY A 41 -3.50 5.25 -19.27
CA GLY A 41 -2.19 4.59 -19.21
C GLY A 41 -1.44 4.63 -20.53
N SER A 42 -2.14 4.46 -21.65
CA SER A 42 -1.59 4.55 -23.00
C SER A 42 -1.00 5.94 -23.35
N ASP A 43 -1.49 6.99 -22.70
CA ASP A 43 -0.99 8.36 -22.91
C ASP A 43 0.13 8.72 -21.93
N ILE A 44 -0.08 8.43 -20.64
CA ILE A 44 0.85 8.88 -19.59
C ILE A 44 2.12 8.02 -19.49
N THR A 45 2.05 6.72 -19.81
CA THR A 45 3.22 5.84 -19.68
C THR A 45 4.32 6.16 -20.70
N PRO A 46 4.03 6.37 -21.99
CA PRO A 46 5.06 6.86 -22.95
C PRO A 46 5.64 8.23 -22.55
N ALA A 47 4.81 9.13 -22.04
CA ALA A 47 5.28 10.42 -21.55
C ALA A 47 6.22 10.27 -20.34
N MET A 48 5.86 9.40 -19.38
CA MET A 48 6.69 9.06 -18.22
C MET A 48 8.05 8.50 -18.66
N ILE A 49 8.09 7.52 -19.58
CA ILE A 49 9.32 6.92 -20.10
C ILE A 49 10.23 8.01 -20.68
N ARG A 50 9.70 8.88 -21.55
CA ARG A 50 10.46 9.99 -22.13
C ARG A 50 11.05 10.94 -21.10
N VAL A 51 10.28 11.29 -20.07
CA VAL A 51 10.72 12.20 -19.00
C VAL A 51 11.82 11.54 -18.18
N VAL A 52 11.63 10.28 -17.79
CA VAL A 52 12.60 9.53 -16.98
C VAL A 52 13.89 9.30 -17.77
N ASP A 53 13.82 8.86 -19.01
CA ASP A 53 15.00 8.67 -19.86
C ASP A 53 15.79 9.95 -20.06
N SER A 54 15.11 11.06 -20.32
CA SER A 54 15.73 12.38 -20.44
C SER A 54 16.41 12.83 -19.16
N ALA A 55 15.77 12.58 -18.00
CA ALA A 55 16.33 12.88 -16.69
C ALA A 55 17.57 12.04 -16.38
N VAL A 56 17.51 10.73 -16.65
CA VAL A 56 18.65 9.81 -16.49
C VAL A 56 19.81 10.21 -17.40
N GLN A 57 19.53 10.49 -18.68
CA GLN A 57 20.55 10.95 -19.62
C GLN A 57 21.23 12.23 -19.15
N LYS A 58 20.45 13.21 -18.68
CA LYS A 58 20.96 14.49 -18.16
C LYS A 58 21.78 14.30 -16.90
N ALA A 59 21.27 13.51 -15.94
CA ALA A 59 21.92 13.32 -14.63
C ALA A 59 23.25 12.55 -14.75
N TYR A 60 23.30 11.56 -15.62
CA TYR A 60 24.45 10.65 -15.78
C TYR A 60 25.21 10.84 -17.08
N LYS A 61 24.94 11.90 -17.85
CA LYS A 61 25.66 12.27 -19.09
C LYS A 61 25.76 11.12 -20.11
N GLY A 62 24.77 10.24 -20.13
CA GLY A 62 24.70 9.05 -21.02
C GLY A 62 25.43 7.81 -20.51
N GLU A 63 26.08 7.84 -19.34
CA GLU A 63 26.75 6.67 -18.76
C GLU A 63 25.76 5.61 -18.25
N LYS A 64 24.52 6.03 -17.97
CA LYS A 64 23.45 5.14 -17.48
C LYS A 64 22.21 5.26 -18.35
N LYS A 65 21.51 4.15 -18.48
CA LYS A 65 20.22 4.08 -19.17
C LYS A 65 19.33 3.02 -18.51
N ILE A 66 18.02 3.08 -18.72
CA ILE A 66 17.08 2.06 -18.25
C ILE A 66 16.75 1.13 -19.43
N ALA A 67 16.75 -0.17 -19.17
CA ALA A 67 16.17 -1.17 -20.04
C ALA A 67 14.71 -1.42 -19.63
N TRP A 68 13.79 -0.79 -20.33
CA TRP A 68 12.37 -0.95 -20.06
C TRP A 68 11.86 -2.31 -20.51
N TYR A 69 11.12 -2.99 -19.63
CA TYR A 69 10.55 -4.31 -19.87
C TYR A 69 9.04 -4.28 -19.71
N GLU A 70 8.29 -4.24 -20.81
CA GLU A 70 6.83 -4.25 -20.74
C GLU A 70 6.32 -5.59 -20.23
N VAL A 71 5.50 -5.55 -19.20
CA VAL A 71 4.77 -6.68 -18.62
C VAL A 71 3.28 -6.35 -18.56
N PHE A 72 2.40 -7.34 -18.57
CA PHE A 72 1.00 -7.12 -18.88
C PHE A 72 0.07 -7.42 -17.71
N VAL A 73 -0.81 -6.47 -17.43
CA VAL A 73 -1.95 -6.55 -16.50
C VAL A 73 -3.07 -5.68 -17.05
N GLY A 74 -4.32 -6.04 -16.78
CA GLY A 74 -5.49 -5.24 -17.12
C GLY A 74 -6.02 -5.52 -18.52
N GLU A 75 -6.67 -4.55 -19.12
CA GLU A 75 -7.35 -4.68 -20.40
C GLU A 75 -6.39 -5.03 -21.54
N LYS A 76 -5.22 -4.39 -21.58
CA LYS A 76 -4.18 -4.71 -22.58
C LYS A 76 -3.70 -6.15 -22.46
N CYS A 77 -3.59 -6.68 -21.25
CA CYS A 77 -3.28 -8.09 -21.01
C CYS A 77 -4.36 -8.99 -21.58
N TYR A 78 -5.61 -8.74 -21.24
CA TYR A 78 -6.75 -9.51 -21.73
C TYR A 78 -6.84 -9.50 -23.27
N GLN A 79 -6.78 -8.33 -23.89
CA GLN A 79 -6.84 -8.23 -25.36
C GLN A 79 -5.74 -9.02 -26.07
N LYS A 80 -4.56 -9.07 -25.47
CA LYS A 80 -3.39 -9.76 -26.04
C LYS A 80 -3.42 -11.26 -25.83
N PHE A 81 -3.99 -11.75 -24.71
CA PHE A 81 -3.86 -13.14 -24.26
C PHE A 81 -5.19 -13.89 -24.09
N LYS A 82 -6.34 -13.29 -24.43
CA LYS A 82 -7.68 -13.91 -24.30
C LYS A 82 -7.84 -15.24 -25.05
N ASP A 83 -7.09 -15.45 -26.10
CA ASP A 83 -7.14 -16.66 -26.94
C ASP A 83 -6.15 -17.75 -26.50
N HIS A 84 -5.35 -17.48 -25.45
CA HIS A 84 -4.43 -18.47 -24.88
C HIS A 84 -5.20 -19.47 -24.01
N LYS A 85 -5.40 -20.69 -24.53
CA LYS A 85 -6.21 -21.73 -23.89
C LYS A 85 -5.60 -22.30 -22.59
N GLU A 86 -4.29 -22.18 -22.42
CA GLU A 86 -3.55 -22.58 -21.21
C GLU A 86 -3.71 -21.62 -20.04
N LEU A 87 -4.24 -20.41 -20.28
CA LEU A 87 -4.48 -19.41 -19.22
C LEU A 87 -5.91 -19.51 -18.71
N SER A 88 -6.05 -19.47 -17.39
CA SER A 88 -7.37 -19.30 -16.77
C SER A 88 -7.94 -17.89 -17.07
N PRO A 89 -9.25 -17.68 -16.93
CA PRO A 89 -9.86 -16.35 -17.12
C PRO A 89 -9.21 -15.25 -16.28
N GLU A 90 -8.76 -15.56 -15.06
CA GLU A 90 -8.07 -14.59 -14.19
C GLU A 90 -6.65 -14.29 -14.71
N GLU A 91 -5.92 -15.32 -15.18
CA GLU A 91 -4.57 -15.16 -15.71
C GLU A 91 -4.51 -14.39 -17.02
N GLN A 92 -5.59 -14.37 -17.80
CA GLN A 92 -5.71 -13.53 -19.00
C GLN A 92 -5.74 -12.02 -18.66
N TRP A 93 -6.10 -11.64 -17.44
CA TRP A 93 -6.06 -10.27 -16.94
C TRP A 93 -4.80 -9.94 -16.14
N LEU A 94 -4.16 -10.96 -15.57
CA LEU A 94 -2.95 -10.84 -14.75
C LEU A 94 -2.04 -12.03 -15.00
N LEU A 95 -1.12 -11.89 -15.94
CA LEU A 95 -0.19 -12.96 -16.29
C LEU A 95 0.67 -13.41 -15.11
N PRO A 96 0.82 -14.72 -14.86
CA PRO A 96 1.80 -15.24 -13.90
C PRO A 96 3.21 -14.74 -14.17
N ASP A 97 3.65 -14.71 -15.44
CA ASP A 97 4.96 -14.19 -15.86
C ASP A 97 5.19 -12.74 -15.42
N THR A 98 4.12 -11.91 -15.35
CA THR A 98 4.23 -10.53 -14.86
C THR A 98 4.59 -10.48 -13.38
N ILE A 99 3.93 -11.33 -12.55
CA ILE A 99 4.24 -11.43 -11.13
C ILE A 99 5.68 -11.89 -10.92
N GLU A 100 6.10 -12.91 -11.68
CA GLU A 100 7.46 -13.41 -11.61
C GLU A 100 8.49 -12.36 -12.04
N ALA A 101 8.21 -11.61 -13.12
CA ALA A 101 9.09 -10.54 -13.59
C ALA A 101 9.29 -9.45 -12.54
N ILE A 102 8.20 -8.94 -11.97
CA ILE A 102 8.28 -7.87 -10.95
C ILE A 102 9.05 -8.36 -9.71
N ASN A 103 8.76 -9.57 -9.24
CA ASN A 103 9.48 -10.16 -8.10
C ASN A 103 10.96 -10.37 -8.39
N HIS A 104 11.30 -10.77 -9.62
CA HIS A 104 12.67 -11.04 -10.02
C HIS A 104 13.49 -9.76 -10.14
N TYR A 105 12.99 -8.77 -10.88
CA TYR A 105 13.71 -7.51 -11.14
C TYR A 105 13.61 -6.48 -10.01
N LYS A 106 12.82 -6.73 -8.93
CA LYS A 106 12.73 -5.97 -7.67
C LYS A 106 12.08 -4.60 -7.75
N VAL A 107 12.27 -3.86 -8.82
CA VAL A 107 11.71 -2.52 -9.03
C VAL A 107 10.87 -2.53 -10.29
N SER A 108 9.66 -1.99 -10.22
CA SER A 108 8.77 -1.86 -11.38
C SER A 108 7.95 -0.57 -11.30
N ILE A 109 7.44 -0.14 -12.45
CA ILE A 109 6.52 1.00 -12.54
C ILE A 109 5.18 0.50 -13.09
N LYS A 110 4.09 0.97 -12.50
CA LYS A 110 2.73 0.57 -12.88
C LYS A 110 1.89 1.80 -13.25
N GLY A 111 1.33 1.78 -14.45
CA GLY A 111 0.26 2.68 -14.86
C GLY A 111 -1.08 2.38 -14.16
N PRO A 112 -2.14 3.15 -14.42
CA PRO A 112 -3.46 2.94 -13.84
C PRO A 112 -4.05 1.60 -14.29
N LEU A 113 -4.86 0.95 -13.44
CA LEU A 113 -5.58 -0.28 -13.77
C LEU A 113 -7.05 -0.11 -13.47
N THR A 114 -7.89 -0.46 -14.44
CA THR A 114 -9.34 -0.52 -14.29
C THR A 114 -9.74 -1.89 -13.75
N THR A 115 -10.63 -1.92 -12.77
CA THR A 115 -11.22 -3.18 -12.33
C THR A 115 -12.30 -3.59 -13.31
N PRO A 116 -12.23 -4.79 -13.90
CA PRO A 116 -13.29 -5.27 -14.80
C PRO A 116 -14.65 -5.24 -14.10
N ILE A 117 -15.68 -4.78 -14.80
CA ILE A 117 -17.06 -4.79 -14.31
C ILE A 117 -17.62 -6.19 -14.57
N GLY A 118 -17.85 -6.97 -13.50
CA GLY A 118 -18.45 -8.32 -13.61
C GLY A 118 -18.42 -9.04 -12.26
N GLU A 119 -19.35 -9.98 -12.09
CA GLU A 119 -19.38 -10.84 -10.90
C GLU A 119 -18.10 -11.69 -10.83
N GLY A 120 -17.38 -11.62 -9.71
CA GLY A 120 -16.20 -12.44 -9.42
C GLY A 120 -14.83 -11.79 -9.66
N PHE A 121 -14.75 -10.64 -10.34
CA PHE A 121 -13.46 -9.94 -10.48
C PHE A 121 -13.20 -8.99 -9.32
N ARG A 122 -12.16 -9.28 -8.54
CA ARG A 122 -11.61 -8.33 -7.56
C ARG A 122 -10.64 -7.37 -8.24
N SER A 123 -10.41 -6.22 -7.60
CA SER A 123 -9.46 -5.24 -8.10
C SER A 123 -8.10 -5.86 -8.43
N LEU A 124 -7.63 -5.68 -9.66
CA LEU A 124 -6.29 -6.12 -10.09
C LEU A 124 -5.17 -5.48 -9.25
N ASN A 125 -5.39 -4.25 -8.77
CA ASN A 125 -4.47 -3.60 -7.84
C ASN A 125 -4.36 -4.37 -6.52
N VAL A 126 -5.50 -4.83 -5.97
CA VAL A 126 -5.52 -5.64 -4.74
C VAL A 126 -4.84 -6.99 -4.98
N ALA A 127 -5.11 -7.63 -6.12
CA ALA A 127 -4.46 -8.90 -6.47
C ALA A 127 -2.92 -8.77 -6.53
N LEU A 128 -2.40 -7.71 -7.15
CA LEU A 128 -0.95 -7.42 -7.18
C LEU A 128 -0.39 -7.25 -5.77
N ARG A 129 -1.06 -6.46 -4.91
CA ARG A 129 -0.63 -6.21 -3.53
C ARG A 129 -0.54 -7.49 -2.70
N GLN A 130 -1.55 -8.35 -2.83
CA GLN A 130 -1.61 -9.62 -2.09
C GLN A 130 -0.64 -10.67 -2.64
N LYS A 131 -0.60 -10.91 -3.96
CA LYS A 131 0.26 -11.93 -4.59
C LYS A 131 1.75 -11.62 -4.41
N MET A 132 2.14 -10.35 -4.29
CA MET A 132 3.54 -9.94 -4.11
C MET A 132 3.86 -9.48 -2.67
N ASP A 133 2.92 -9.63 -1.74
CA ASP A 133 3.06 -9.17 -0.34
C ASP A 133 3.56 -7.71 -0.22
N LEU A 134 2.98 -6.82 -1.01
CA LEU A 134 3.29 -5.39 -0.96
C LEU A 134 2.61 -4.75 0.24
N TYR A 135 3.11 -5.00 1.45
CA TYR A 135 2.45 -4.69 2.71
C TYR A 135 2.46 -3.20 3.10
N VAL A 136 3.26 -2.38 2.45
CA VAL A 136 3.27 -0.92 2.63
C VAL A 136 2.91 -0.22 1.34
N CYS A 137 1.85 0.59 1.36
CA CYS A 137 1.62 1.62 0.36
C CYS A 137 2.16 2.94 0.92
N LEU A 138 3.31 3.38 0.43
CA LEU A 138 3.97 4.60 0.87
C LEU A 138 3.56 5.75 -0.05
N ARG A 139 2.90 6.76 0.52
CA ARG A 139 2.38 7.92 -0.23
C ARG A 139 2.91 9.23 0.37
N PRO A 140 3.98 9.81 -0.21
CA PRO A 140 4.39 11.17 0.12
C PRO A 140 3.38 12.17 -0.43
N VAL A 141 2.94 13.11 0.41
CA VAL A 141 2.02 14.17 0.02
C VAL A 141 2.65 15.51 0.35
N ARG A 142 2.76 16.36 -0.66
CA ARG A 142 3.26 17.73 -0.53
C ARG A 142 2.45 18.63 -1.46
N TRP A 143 2.19 19.86 -1.02
CA TRP A 143 1.53 20.84 -1.87
C TRP A 143 2.48 21.42 -2.93
N TYR A 144 2.01 21.54 -4.17
CA TYR A 144 2.76 22.02 -5.35
C TYR A 144 2.16 23.27 -6.00
N GLY A 145 1.39 24.08 -5.24
CA GLY A 145 0.88 25.37 -5.74
C GLY A 145 -0.52 25.32 -6.37
N SER A 146 -1.22 24.18 -6.30
CA SER A 146 -2.62 24.06 -6.76
C SER A 146 -3.61 24.56 -5.70
N PRO A 147 -4.86 24.90 -6.07
CA PRO A 147 -5.92 25.14 -5.11
C PRO A 147 -6.08 23.94 -4.15
N SER A 148 -6.28 24.23 -2.87
CA SER A 148 -6.40 23.20 -1.81
C SER A 148 -7.45 23.62 -0.77
N PRO A 149 -8.23 22.70 -0.21
CA PRO A 149 -9.13 22.96 0.91
C PRO A 149 -8.38 23.12 2.24
N VAL A 150 -7.09 22.79 2.29
CA VAL A 150 -6.25 22.91 3.49
C VAL A 150 -6.00 24.38 3.81
N LYS A 151 -6.16 24.77 5.08
CA LYS A 151 -6.02 26.17 5.53
C LYS A 151 -4.63 26.77 5.24
N GLU A 152 -3.58 25.97 5.39
CA GLU A 152 -2.20 26.36 5.13
C GLU A 152 -1.50 25.27 4.28
N PRO A 153 -1.85 25.17 2.98
CA PRO A 153 -1.41 24.05 2.14
C PRO A 153 0.11 23.96 1.99
N GLN A 154 0.81 25.09 2.07
CA GLN A 154 2.29 25.12 2.04
C GLN A 154 2.96 24.39 3.22
N LYS A 155 2.19 24.07 4.28
CA LYS A 155 2.66 23.29 5.44
C LYS A 155 2.42 21.79 5.30
N VAL A 156 1.78 21.34 4.21
CA VAL A 156 1.60 19.91 3.94
C VAL A 156 2.92 19.30 3.48
N ASP A 157 3.49 18.45 4.32
CA ASP A 157 4.65 17.60 4.02
C ASP A 157 4.53 16.31 4.85
N MET A 158 3.62 15.45 4.41
CA MET A 158 3.30 14.20 5.11
C MET A 158 3.68 12.99 4.27
N VAL A 159 3.98 11.89 4.95
CA VAL A 159 4.21 10.60 4.30
C VAL A 159 3.31 9.56 4.95
N ILE A 160 2.41 8.98 4.15
CA ILE A 160 1.43 8.01 4.62
C ILE A 160 1.99 6.60 4.39
N PHE A 161 2.07 5.82 5.46
CA PHE A 161 2.30 4.39 5.49
C PHE A 161 0.94 3.72 5.65
N ARG A 162 0.32 3.36 4.53
CA ARG A 162 -0.95 2.63 4.48
C ARG A 162 -0.66 1.13 4.50
N GLU A 163 -1.24 0.39 5.44
CA GLU A 163 -1.28 -1.06 5.35
C GLU A 163 -1.96 -1.47 4.05
N ASN A 164 -1.49 -2.51 3.40
CA ASN A 164 -1.86 -2.74 2.01
C ASN A 164 -2.24 -4.19 1.68
N SER A 165 -2.30 -5.07 2.69
CA SER A 165 -2.54 -6.51 2.52
C SER A 165 -3.77 -7.05 3.27
N GLU A 166 -4.24 -6.34 4.28
CA GLU A 166 -5.32 -6.74 5.17
C GLU A 166 -6.51 -5.78 5.12
N ASP A 167 -7.26 -5.72 6.21
CA ASP A 167 -8.44 -4.89 6.40
C ASP A 167 -9.63 -5.42 5.56
N ILE A 168 -10.64 -4.60 5.33
CA ILE A 168 -11.76 -4.96 4.45
C ILE A 168 -11.32 -5.24 3.01
N TYR A 169 -10.15 -4.77 2.60
CA TYR A 169 -9.53 -5.06 1.31
C TYR A 169 -9.13 -6.54 1.15
N ALA A 170 -9.15 -7.33 2.23
CA ALA A 170 -9.07 -8.79 2.13
C ALA A 170 -10.24 -9.39 1.33
N GLY A 171 -11.35 -8.64 1.23
CA GLY A 171 -12.53 -9.00 0.44
C GLY A 171 -13.23 -10.25 0.97
N ILE A 172 -13.26 -10.43 2.27
CA ILE A 172 -13.95 -11.54 2.93
C ILE A 172 -15.37 -11.08 3.22
N GLU A 173 -16.25 -11.27 2.26
CA GLU A 173 -17.65 -10.83 2.37
C GLU A 173 -18.59 -11.72 1.57
N TRP A 174 -19.86 -11.72 1.96
CA TRP A 174 -20.92 -12.48 1.32
C TRP A 174 -22.17 -11.62 1.17
N GLN A 175 -22.80 -11.78 0.02
CA GLN A 175 -24.03 -11.09 -0.33
C GLN A 175 -25.18 -11.54 0.58
N GLU A 176 -26.10 -10.61 0.86
CA GLU A 176 -27.33 -10.92 1.57
C GLU A 176 -28.10 -12.04 0.88
N GLY A 177 -28.77 -12.88 1.67
CA GLY A 177 -29.55 -14.01 1.15
C GLY A 177 -28.75 -15.21 0.66
N SER A 178 -27.41 -15.09 0.47
CA SER A 178 -26.55 -16.22 0.08
C SER A 178 -26.51 -17.30 1.17
N THR A 179 -26.22 -18.54 0.76
CA THR A 179 -26.09 -19.67 1.69
C THR A 179 -24.99 -19.44 2.72
N GLU A 180 -23.89 -18.85 2.29
CA GLU A 180 -22.71 -18.55 3.10
C GLU A 180 -23.01 -17.46 4.13
N ALA A 181 -23.65 -16.35 3.71
CA ALA A 181 -24.07 -15.29 4.63
C ALA A 181 -25.01 -15.84 5.71
N LYS A 182 -26.00 -16.65 5.34
CA LYS A 182 -26.92 -17.30 6.28
C LYS A 182 -26.18 -18.21 7.26
N LYS A 183 -25.25 -19.04 6.79
CA LYS A 183 -24.45 -19.91 7.65
C LYS A 183 -23.61 -19.11 8.64
N LEU A 184 -22.95 -18.03 8.17
CA LEU A 184 -22.12 -17.19 9.04
C LEU A 184 -22.97 -16.46 10.08
N ILE A 185 -24.09 -15.88 9.68
CA ILE A 185 -25.02 -15.20 10.59
C ILE A 185 -25.56 -16.19 11.63
N HIS A 186 -25.97 -17.39 11.22
CA HIS A 186 -26.42 -18.45 12.12
C HIS A 186 -25.31 -18.82 13.13
N PHE A 187 -24.08 -18.99 12.68
CA PHE A 187 -22.93 -19.28 13.57
C PHE A 187 -22.71 -18.15 14.57
N LEU A 188 -22.69 -16.90 14.10
CA LEU A 188 -22.51 -15.74 14.99
C LEU A 188 -23.61 -15.66 16.06
N GLN A 189 -24.87 -15.91 15.68
CA GLN A 189 -26.01 -15.82 16.60
C GLN A 189 -26.08 -17.01 17.56
N ASN A 190 -25.89 -18.23 17.05
CA ASN A 190 -26.16 -19.44 17.82
C ASN A 190 -24.91 -19.97 18.56
N GLU A 191 -23.71 -19.86 18.00
CA GLU A 191 -22.46 -20.30 18.67
C GLU A 191 -21.83 -19.17 19.47
N LEU A 192 -21.66 -17.97 18.84
CA LEU A 192 -21.02 -16.84 19.49
C LEU A 192 -21.98 -15.91 20.24
N LYS A 193 -23.29 -16.23 20.24
CA LYS A 193 -24.35 -15.49 20.96
C LYS A 193 -24.45 -14.01 20.61
N VAL A 194 -24.09 -13.65 19.37
CA VAL A 194 -24.19 -12.28 18.85
C VAL A 194 -25.66 -11.91 18.65
N LYS A 195 -26.15 -10.90 19.37
CA LYS A 195 -27.54 -10.41 19.28
C LYS A 195 -27.67 -9.09 18.50
N LYS A 196 -26.59 -8.60 17.90
CA LYS A 196 -26.52 -7.25 17.33
C LYS A 196 -26.79 -7.17 15.83
N ILE A 197 -26.96 -8.31 15.16
CA ILE A 197 -27.37 -8.33 13.75
C ILE A 197 -28.85 -8.03 13.70
N ARG A 198 -29.21 -6.82 13.32
CA ARG A 198 -30.57 -6.31 13.41
C ARG A 198 -31.52 -6.95 12.40
N PHE A 199 -31.05 -7.21 11.19
CA PHE A 199 -31.81 -7.75 10.08
C PHE A 199 -31.09 -8.95 9.47
N PRO A 200 -31.09 -10.12 10.14
CA PRO A 200 -30.27 -11.26 9.73
C PRO A 200 -30.62 -11.81 8.33
N GLU A 201 -31.91 -11.74 7.93
CA GLU A 201 -32.36 -12.29 6.65
C GLU A 201 -31.97 -11.43 5.43
N SER A 202 -31.68 -10.16 5.63
CA SER A 202 -31.36 -9.18 4.58
C SER A 202 -30.05 -8.46 4.81
N SER A 203 -29.15 -9.05 5.60
CA SER A 203 -27.82 -8.50 5.83
C SER A 203 -26.79 -9.18 4.96
N GLY A 204 -26.03 -8.40 4.17
CA GLY A 204 -24.69 -8.80 3.74
C GLY A 204 -23.73 -8.78 4.93
N ILE A 205 -22.69 -9.60 4.88
CA ILE A 205 -21.74 -9.69 5.99
C ILE A 205 -20.31 -9.76 5.50
N GLY A 206 -19.42 -9.01 6.15
CA GLY A 206 -18.00 -8.99 5.86
C GLY A 206 -17.13 -9.12 7.10
N VAL A 207 -15.90 -9.56 6.90
CA VAL A 207 -14.89 -9.74 7.96
C VAL A 207 -13.74 -8.78 7.72
N LYS A 208 -13.35 -8.09 8.79
CA LYS A 208 -12.21 -7.16 8.81
C LYS A 208 -11.04 -7.76 9.60
N PRO A 209 -10.12 -8.47 8.95
CA PRO A 209 -8.92 -8.98 9.62
C PRO A 209 -7.88 -7.85 9.79
N ILE A 210 -7.32 -7.72 10.99
CA ILE A 210 -6.14 -6.92 11.29
C ILE A 210 -5.23 -7.79 12.16
N SER A 211 -4.02 -8.08 11.67
CA SER A 211 -3.07 -8.92 12.38
C SER A 211 -2.01 -8.11 13.13
N LYS A 212 -1.42 -8.76 14.14
CA LYS A 212 -0.29 -8.20 14.87
C LYS A 212 0.94 -8.09 13.96
N GLU A 213 1.20 -9.14 13.20
CA GLU A 213 2.32 -9.22 12.26
C GLU A 213 2.24 -8.15 11.18
N GLY A 214 1.07 -7.97 10.55
CA GLY A 214 0.82 -6.92 9.55
C GLY A 214 1.01 -5.53 10.14
N THR A 215 0.49 -5.32 11.36
CA THR A 215 0.66 -4.06 12.09
C THR A 215 2.13 -3.77 12.41
N GLU A 216 2.83 -4.73 13.01
CA GLU A 216 4.21 -4.54 13.44
C GLU A 216 5.15 -4.26 12.27
N ARG A 217 5.01 -4.97 11.15
CA ARG A 217 5.86 -4.73 9.97
C ARG A 217 5.62 -3.35 9.35
N LEU A 218 4.37 -2.87 9.31
CA LEU A 218 4.04 -1.54 8.82
C LEU A 218 4.59 -0.44 9.74
N VAL A 219 4.30 -0.52 11.03
CA VAL A 219 4.70 0.48 12.03
C VAL A 219 6.21 0.55 12.14
N ARG A 220 6.91 -0.58 12.09
CA ARG A 220 8.39 -0.62 12.06
C ARG A 220 8.92 0.19 10.90
N LYS A 221 8.39 0.01 9.69
CA LYS A 221 8.80 0.77 8.51
C LYS A 221 8.51 2.26 8.62
N ALA A 222 7.38 2.64 9.23
CA ALA A 222 7.04 4.03 9.46
C ALA A 222 8.02 4.71 10.46
N ILE A 223 8.39 4.03 11.53
CA ILE A 223 9.37 4.54 12.52
C ILE A 223 10.77 4.59 11.89
N GLU A 224 11.22 3.54 11.20
CA GLU A 224 12.50 3.53 10.47
C GLU A 224 12.58 4.71 9.50
N TYR A 225 11.51 4.95 8.74
CA TYR A 225 11.44 6.08 7.80
C TYR A 225 11.56 7.44 8.53
N ALA A 226 10.89 7.59 9.67
CA ALA A 226 10.98 8.81 10.46
C ALA A 226 12.41 9.06 10.98
N ILE A 227 13.11 8.00 11.42
CA ILE A 227 14.50 8.04 11.83
C ILE A 227 15.42 8.41 10.64
N ASP A 228 15.24 7.73 9.51
CA ASP A 228 16.12 7.89 8.34
C ASP A 228 15.99 9.26 7.68
N ASN A 229 14.80 9.85 7.73
CA ASN A 229 14.48 11.13 7.10
C ASN A 229 14.32 12.29 8.12
N ASP A 230 14.74 12.07 9.36
CA ASP A 230 14.72 13.07 10.46
C ASP A 230 13.33 13.72 10.62
N LYS A 231 12.25 12.91 10.51
CA LYS A 231 10.88 13.40 10.65
C LYS A 231 10.49 13.52 12.13
N PRO A 232 9.79 14.59 12.54
CA PRO A 232 9.54 14.87 13.97
C PRO A 232 8.46 14.00 14.62
N SER A 233 7.62 13.31 13.85
CA SER A 233 6.54 12.52 14.43
C SER A 233 6.11 11.32 13.57
N VAL A 234 5.58 10.29 14.26
CA VAL A 234 4.80 9.20 13.67
C VAL A 234 3.42 9.20 14.33
N THR A 235 2.35 9.30 13.53
CA THR A 235 0.97 9.33 14.03
C THR A 235 0.23 8.08 13.60
N PHE A 236 -0.27 7.30 14.56
CA PHE A 236 -1.15 6.15 14.30
C PHE A 236 -2.58 6.67 14.12
N VAL A 237 -3.15 6.48 12.94
CA VAL A 237 -4.54 6.89 12.68
C VAL A 237 -5.44 5.68 12.69
N HIS A 238 -6.50 5.70 13.51
CA HIS A 238 -7.37 4.54 13.76
C HIS A 238 -8.76 4.95 14.25
N LYS A 239 -9.73 4.03 14.21
CA LYS A 239 -11.05 4.15 14.84
C LYS A 239 -11.20 3.17 16.02
N GLY A 240 -10.17 3.05 16.83
CA GLY A 240 -10.06 2.07 17.91
C GLY A 240 -11.04 2.26 19.08
N ASN A 241 -11.66 3.43 19.22
CA ASN A 241 -12.75 3.65 20.17
C ASN A 241 -14.03 2.86 19.81
N ILE A 242 -14.22 2.52 18.54
CA ILE A 242 -15.32 1.70 18.02
C ILE A 242 -14.84 0.25 17.76
N MET A 243 -13.80 0.09 17.00
CA MET A 243 -13.24 -1.23 16.59
C MET A 243 -12.08 -1.64 17.48
N LYS A 244 -12.42 -2.03 18.73
CA LYS A 244 -11.44 -2.21 19.82
C LYS A 244 -10.40 -3.30 19.59
N TYR A 245 -10.78 -4.38 18.89
CA TYR A 245 -9.96 -5.59 18.70
C TYR A 245 -9.31 -5.68 17.32
N THR A 246 -9.56 -4.71 16.46
CA THR A 246 -8.91 -4.52 15.18
C THR A 246 -8.12 -3.22 15.19
N GLU A 247 -8.74 -2.08 14.94
CA GLU A 247 -8.06 -0.78 14.90
C GLU A 247 -7.49 -0.33 16.25
N GLY A 248 -8.20 -0.62 17.36
CA GLY A 248 -7.66 -0.37 18.71
C GLY A 248 -6.49 -1.30 19.05
N ALA A 249 -6.48 -2.52 18.51
CA ALA A 249 -5.36 -3.44 18.63
C ALA A 249 -4.15 -2.94 17.80
N PHE A 250 -4.36 -2.48 16.57
CA PHE A 250 -3.32 -1.83 15.75
C PHE A 250 -2.57 -0.75 16.54
N MET A 251 -3.29 0.19 17.15
CA MET A 251 -2.70 1.24 17.97
C MET A 251 -1.86 0.66 19.12
N LYS A 252 -2.41 -0.30 19.87
CA LYS A 252 -1.71 -0.92 21.01
C LYS A 252 -0.46 -1.67 20.60
N TRP A 253 -0.52 -2.44 19.52
CA TRP A 253 0.63 -3.17 18.98
C TRP A 253 1.70 -2.20 18.44
N GLY A 254 1.29 -1.09 17.83
CA GLY A 254 2.19 -0.04 17.38
C GLY A 254 3.00 0.59 18.51
N TYR A 255 2.34 0.95 19.61
CA TYR A 255 3.05 1.46 20.81
C TYR A 255 3.94 0.42 21.47
N ALA A 256 3.47 -0.83 21.60
CA ALA A 256 4.27 -1.91 22.15
C ALA A 256 5.55 -2.17 21.32
N LEU A 257 5.43 -2.12 19.98
CA LEU A 257 6.57 -2.22 19.07
C LEU A 257 7.56 -1.07 19.28
N ALA A 258 7.06 0.17 19.32
CA ALA A 258 7.89 1.35 19.49
C ALA A 258 8.71 1.30 20.78
N GLN A 259 8.09 0.87 21.88
CA GLN A 259 8.78 0.70 23.16
C GLN A 259 9.78 -0.45 23.13
N LYS A 260 9.41 -1.59 22.54
CA LYS A 260 10.23 -2.80 22.55
C LYS A 260 11.43 -2.74 21.62
N GLU A 261 11.24 -2.25 20.40
CA GLU A 261 12.26 -2.30 19.35
C GLU A 261 13.04 -0.98 19.20
N PHE A 262 12.41 0.15 19.53
CA PHE A 262 13.02 1.48 19.36
C PHE A 262 13.30 2.20 20.71
N ASN A 263 13.09 1.51 21.83
CA ASN A 263 13.27 2.06 23.17
C ASN A 263 12.51 3.36 23.44
N ALA A 264 11.33 3.52 22.80
CA ALA A 264 10.50 4.70 22.98
C ALA A 264 10.00 4.79 24.44
N GLN A 265 10.09 5.99 25.03
CA GLN A 265 9.67 6.25 26.41
C GLN A 265 8.28 6.87 26.44
N VAL A 266 7.43 6.40 27.34
CA VAL A 266 6.09 6.96 27.55
C VAL A 266 6.20 8.42 28.01
N ILE A 267 5.39 9.29 27.39
CA ILE A 267 5.27 10.70 27.73
C ILE A 267 3.83 11.05 28.17
N ASP A 268 3.64 12.09 28.93
CA ASP A 268 2.33 12.64 29.34
C ASP A 268 1.36 11.58 29.93
N LYS A 269 1.90 10.61 30.67
CA LYS A 269 1.14 9.48 31.27
C LYS A 269 0.55 8.49 30.24
N GLY A 270 1.00 8.56 28.97
CA GLY A 270 0.65 7.64 27.88
C GLY A 270 -0.73 7.91 27.23
N PRO A 271 -1.03 7.22 26.12
CA PRO A 271 -0.21 6.18 25.48
C PRO A 271 0.94 6.73 24.61
N TRP A 272 0.99 8.02 24.38
CA TRP A 272 2.04 8.63 23.56
C TRP A 272 3.43 8.31 24.11
N CYS A 273 4.37 8.19 23.19
CA CYS A 273 5.77 7.97 23.56
C CYS A 273 6.71 8.76 22.65
N SER A 274 7.95 8.92 23.07
CA SER A 274 9.00 9.56 22.27
C SER A 274 10.25 8.69 22.22
N LEU A 275 11.02 8.86 21.17
CA LEU A 275 12.36 8.30 21.05
C LEU A 275 13.33 9.37 20.56
N LYS A 276 14.61 9.23 20.89
CA LYS A 276 15.67 10.04 20.29
C LYS A 276 16.14 9.39 19.00
N ASN A 277 16.14 10.16 17.91
CA ASN A 277 16.70 9.72 16.65
C ASN A 277 18.18 9.34 16.83
N PRO A 278 18.58 8.08 16.62
CA PRO A 278 19.96 7.65 16.86
C PRO A 278 20.98 8.30 15.92
N LYS A 279 20.53 8.90 14.81
CA LYS A 279 21.38 9.56 13.83
C LYS A 279 21.60 11.04 14.12
N THR A 280 20.58 11.73 14.62
CA THR A 280 20.58 13.20 14.77
C THR A 280 20.43 13.67 16.22
N GLY A 281 20.02 12.79 17.13
CA GLY A 281 19.73 13.12 18.53
C GLY A 281 18.40 13.86 18.74
N LYS A 282 17.68 14.23 17.68
CA LYS A 282 16.39 14.91 17.78
C LYS A 282 15.31 13.98 18.29
N GLU A 283 14.30 14.56 18.92
CA GLU A 283 13.15 13.82 19.42
C GLU A 283 12.17 13.50 18.28
N ILE A 284 11.65 12.27 18.28
CA ILE A 284 10.55 11.82 17.42
C ILE A 284 9.38 11.43 18.32
N ILE A 285 8.24 12.11 18.16
CA ILE A 285 7.03 11.84 18.91
C ILE A 285 6.19 10.77 18.19
N ILE A 286 5.86 9.72 18.92
CA ILE A 286 4.91 8.69 18.45
C ILE A 286 3.59 8.93 19.17
N LYS A 287 2.56 9.23 18.40
CA LYS A 287 1.23 9.60 18.89
C LYS A 287 0.13 8.92 18.09
N ASP A 288 -1.09 9.02 18.55
CA ASP A 288 -2.25 8.52 17.82
C ASP A 288 -3.34 9.58 17.64
N MET A 289 -4.23 9.31 16.68
CA MET A 289 -5.40 10.15 16.41
C MET A 289 -6.56 9.29 15.92
N ILE A 290 -7.76 9.61 16.39
CA ILE A 290 -9.01 9.03 15.89
C ILE A 290 -9.23 9.49 14.45
N ALA A 291 -9.58 8.58 13.53
CA ALA A 291 -9.59 8.80 12.09
C ALA A 291 -10.44 9.99 11.63
N ASP A 292 -11.67 10.14 12.16
CA ASP A 292 -12.54 11.28 11.83
C ASP A 292 -11.97 12.61 12.34
N ALA A 293 -11.40 12.64 13.54
CA ALA A 293 -10.71 13.82 14.04
C ALA A 293 -9.46 14.14 13.21
N PHE A 294 -8.72 13.13 12.77
CA PHE A 294 -7.55 13.30 11.91
C PHE A 294 -7.90 13.96 10.56
N LEU A 295 -8.98 13.51 9.90
CA LEU A 295 -9.46 14.12 8.65
C LEU A 295 -9.78 15.62 8.79
N GLN A 296 -10.23 16.05 9.96
CA GLN A 296 -10.41 17.48 10.26
C GLN A 296 -9.06 18.17 10.53
N GLN A 297 -8.18 17.54 11.31
CA GLN A 297 -6.92 18.15 11.73
C GLN A 297 -5.96 18.40 10.56
N ILE A 298 -5.90 17.54 9.57
CA ILE A 298 -5.06 17.75 8.39
C ILE A 298 -5.46 19.00 7.59
N LEU A 299 -6.74 19.39 7.64
CA LEU A 299 -7.21 20.63 7.01
C LEU A 299 -6.80 21.88 7.81
N LEU A 300 -6.75 21.79 9.12
CA LEU A 300 -6.54 22.92 10.03
C LEU A 300 -5.10 23.11 10.48
N ARG A 301 -4.37 22.01 10.71
CA ARG A 301 -3.03 21.99 11.33
C ARG A 301 -2.13 20.94 10.64
N PRO A 302 -1.88 21.06 9.33
CA PRO A 302 -1.08 20.06 8.61
C PRO A 302 0.35 19.94 9.16
N SER A 303 0.92 21.01 9.71
CA SER A 303 2.27 21.01 10.28
C SER A 303 2.46 20.11 11.51
N ASP A 304 1.37 19.68 12.17
CA ASP A 304 1.45 18.84 13.36
C ASP A 304 1.74 17.36 13.01
N TYR A 305 1.71 17.02 11.75
CA TYR A 305 1.81 15.64 11.26
C TYR A 305 2.91 15.50 10.22
N SER A 306 3.70 14.41 10.32
CA SER A 306 4.78 14.15 9.35
C SER A 306 4.73 12.74 8.78
N VAL A 307 4.85 11.69 9.59
CA VAL A 307 4.67 10.31 9.15
C VAL A 307 3.36 9.78 9.72
N ILE A 308 2.54 9.19 8.88
CA ILE A 308 1.23 8.62 9.23
C ILE A 308 1.30 7.11 9.04
N ALA A 309 0.95 6.34 10.06
CA ALA A 309 0.81 4.89 9.95
C ALA A 309 -0.64 4.49 10.22
N THR A 310 -1.25 3.77 9.30
CA THR A 310 -2.68 3.47 9.38
C THR A 310 -3.06 2.20 8.61
N MET A 311 -4.22 1.63 8.95
CA MET A 311 -4.79 0.49 8.25
C MET A 311 -5.24 0.85 6.84
N ASN A 312 -5.58 -0.16 6.05
CA ASN A 312 -5.78 -0.05 4.62
C ASN A 312 -6.90 0.93 4.25
N LEU A 313 -8.10 0.79 4.80
CA LEU A 313 -9.24 1.66 4.47
C LEU A 313 -9.00 3.11 4.87
N ASN A 314 -8.58 3.35 6.12
CA ASN A 314 -8.28 4.69 6.60
C ASN A 314 -7.18 5.35 5.77
N GLY A 315 -6.16 4.57 5.38
CA GLY A 315 -5.06 5.04 4.54
C GLY A 315 -5.49 5.42 3.13
N ASP A 316 -6.51 4.75 2.60
CA ASP A 316 -7.12 5.12 1.32
C ASP A 316 -7.78 6.50 1.41
N TYR A 317 -8.69 6.67 2.36
CA TYR A 317 -9.37 7.95 2.57
C TYR A 317 -8.42 9.12 2.87
N ILE A 318 -7.42 8.89 3.73
CA ILE A 318 -6.47 9.92 4.12
C ILE A 318 -5.62 10.38 2.94
N SER A 319 -5.15 9.45 2.12
CA SER A 319 -4.31 9.77 0.96
C SER A 319 -5.06 10.48 -0.17
N ASP A 320 -6.37 10.35 -0.21
CA ASP A 320 -7.21 11.06 -1.17
C ASP A 320 -7.70 12.41 -0.63
N ALA A 321 -7.70 12.59 0.71
CA ALA A 321 -8.10 13.82 1.37
C ALA A 321 -6.99 14.89 1.44
N LEU A 322 -5.74 14.49 1.27
CA LEU A 322 -4.53 15.33 1.29
C LEU A 322 -4.05 15.65 -0.13
#